data_dd385b773b17ba5cd73e675de3621a0b
#
_entry.id   dd385b773b17ba5cd73e675de3621a0b
#
_cell.length_a   1.000
_cell.length_b   1.000
_cell.length_c   1.000
_cell.angle_alpha   90.00
_cell.angle_beta   90.00
_cell.angle_gamma   90.00
#
_symmetry.space_group_name_H-M   'P 1'
#
loop_
_entity.id
_entity.type
_entity.pdbx_description
1 polymer ?
#
loop_
_entity_poly.entity_id
_entity_poly.type
_entity_poly.pdbx_seq_one_letter_code
_entity_poly.pdbx_strand_id
1 'polypeptide(L)'
;MRTNKIGLDAAKAKVLGEKLNVLLSNLQVLYINTRGFHWNIKGENFFELHVKFEELYTDLQLKIDEVAERILTLGHTPDHSFTDYLRNAKIQENKNVSNGREAVKNIL
;
A
#
# COMPACT_ATOMS: atom_id res chain seq x y z
N MET A 1 16.29 -2.72 -29.92
CA MET A 1 15.60 -2.79 -28.62
C MET A 1 15.97 -1.55 -27.78
N ARG A 2 14.96 -0.89 -27.27
CA ARG A 2 15.20 0.31 -26.44
C ARG A 2 15.48 -0.10 -25.00
N THR A 3 16.42 0.60 -24.35
CA THR A 3 16.70 0.41 -22.93
C THR A 3 16.41 1.71 -22.19
N ASN A 4 16.12 1.60 -20.89
CA ASN A 4 15.97 2.76 -20.03
C ASN A 4 17.33 3.18 -19.44
N LYS A 5 17.32 4.18 -18.53
CA LYS A 5 18.54 4.75 -17.94
C LYS A 5 19.38 3.75 -17.17
N ILE A 6 18.82 2.64 -16.69
CA ILE A 6 19.54 1.61 -15.95
C ILE A 6 19.84 0.39 -16.81
N GLY A 7 19.68 0.49 -18.13
CA GLY A 7 20.04 -0.56 -19.07
C GLY A 7 19.01 -1.67 -19.21
N LEU A 8 17.83 -1.55 -18.64
CA LEU A 8 16.78 -2.55 -18.79
C LEU A 8 16.06 -2.38 -20.13
N ASP A 9 15.57 -3.49 -20.67
CA ASP A 9 14.68 -3.50 -21.83
C ASP A 9 13.47 -2.62 -21.54
N ALA A 10 13.16 -1.67 -22.41
CA ALA A 10 12.08 -0.72 -22.22
C ALA A 10 10.71 -1.41 -22.08
N ALA A 11 10.46 -2.49 -22.83
CA ALA A 11 9.20 -3.22 -22.75
C ALA A 11 9.05 -3.94 -21.41
N LYS A 12 10.12 -4.55 -20.93
CA LYS A 12 10.12 -5.22 -19.62
C LYS A 12 9.97 -4.20 -18.48
N ALA A 13 10.66 -3.05 -18.59
CA ALA A 13 10.55 -1.99 -17.60
C ALA A 13 9.13 -1.44 -17.52
N LYS A 14 8.46 -1.31 -18.66
CA LYS A 14 7.06 -0.85 -18.71
C LYS A 14 6.14 -1.83 -17.98
N VAL A 15 6.25 -3.12 -18.26
CA VAL A 15 5.42 -4.15 -17.62
C VAL A 15 5.68 -4.18 -16.12
N LEU A 16 6.95 -4.13 -15.71
CA LEU A 16 7.29 -4.12 -14.30
C LEU A 16 6.77 -2.87 -13.60
N GLY A 17 6.90 -1.70 -14.26
CA GLY A 17 6.37 -0.44 -13.73
C GLY A 17 4.87 -0.49 -13.50
N GLU A 18 4.11 -1.07 -14.43
CA GLU A 18 2.67 -1.25 -14.29
C GLU A 18 2.32 -2.16 -13.10
N LYS A 19 3.04 -3.28 -12.95
CA LYS A 19 2.84 -4.20 -11.83
C LYS A 19 3.19 -3.54 -10.50
N LEU A 20 4.24 -2.76 -10.45
CA LEU A 20 4.63 -2.03 -9.24
C LEU A 20 3.60 -0.95 -8.88
N ASN A 21 2.98 -0.31 -9.87
CA ASN A 21 1.90 0.64 -9.61
C ASN A 21 0.66 -0.05 -9.02
N VAL A 22 0.35 -1.28 -9.44
CA VAL A 22 -0.71 -2.07 -8.80
C VAL A 22 -0.34 -2.38 -7.35
N LEU A 23 0.90 -2.80 -7.11
CA LEU A 23 1.40 -3.05 -5.75
C LEU A 23 1.33 -1.78 -4.91
N LEU A 24 1.75 -0.65 -5.45
CA LEU A 24 1.68 0.64 -4.76
C LEU A 24 0.24 0.97 -4.36
N SER A 25 -0.70 0.77 -5.27
CA SER A 25 -2.13 1.00 -5.02
C SER A 25 -2.65 0.12 -3.89
N ASN A 26 -2.29 -1.17 -3.90
CA ASN A 26 -2.67 -2.10 -2.84
C ASN A 26 -2.07 -1.68 -1.49
N LEU A 27 -0.81 -1.25 -1.47
CA LEU A 27 -0.16 -0.78 -0.25
C LEU A 27 -0.83 0.47 0.30
N GLN A 28 -1.25 1.38 -0.56
CA GLN A 28 -1.95 2.60 -0.13
C GLN A 28 -3.30 2.29 0.50
N VAL A 29 -4.06 1.37 -0.09
CA VAL A 29 -5.36 0.97 0.47
C VAL A 29 -5.15 0.23 1.79
N LEU A 30 -4.19 -0.68 1.86
CA LEU A 30 -3.87 -1.38 3.10
C LEU A 30 -3.41 -0.40 4.19
N TYR A 31 -2.62 0.59 3.82
CA TYR A 31 -2.14 1.63 4.73
C TYR A 31 -3.31 2.39 5.36
N ILE A 32 -4.24 2.88 4.55
CA ILE A 32 -5.36 3.67 5.10
C ILE A 32 -6.33 2.79 5.90
N ASN A 33 -6.52 1.54 5.49
CA ASN A 33 -7.32 0.58 6.25
C ASN A 33 -6.69 0.35 7.65
N THR A 34 -5.40 0.11 7.68
CA THR A 34 -4.66 -0.14 8.93
C THR A 34 -4.68 1.08 9.82
N ARG A 35 -4.54 2.25 9.25
CA ARG A 35 -4.60 3.51 9.99
C ARG A 35 -5.99 3.71 10.59
N GLY A 36 -7.04 3.40 9.83
CA GLY A 36 -8.41 3.43 10.32
C GLY A 36 -8.64 2.45 11.47
N PHE A 37 -8.05 1.26 11.41
CA PHE A 37 -8.11 0.31 12.51
C PHE A 37 -7.42 0.87 13.75
N HIS A 38 -6.24 1.46 13.59
CA HIS A 38 -5.50 2.08 14.68
C HIS A 38 -6.33 3.15 15.39
N TRP A 39 -7.02 3.99 14.62
CA TRP A 39 -7.83 5.07 15.16
C TRP A 39 -9.13 4.61 15.81
N ASN A 40 -9.78 3.60 15.25
CA ASN A 40 -11.17 3.27 15.57
C ASN A 40 -11.36 2.01 16.41
N ILE A 41 -10.30 1.26 16.67
CA ILE A 41 -10.40 0.04 17.48
C ILE A 41 -10.93 0.38 18.87
N LYS A 42 -11.76 -0.52 19.44
CA LYS A 42 -12.38 -0.33 20.76
C LYS A 42 -12.41 -1.66 21.50
N GLY A 43 -12.59 -1.57 22.82
CA GLY A 43 -12.83 -2.75 23.66
C GLY A 43 -11.55 -3.35 24.21
N GLU A 44 -11.61 -4.64 24.51
CA GLU A 44 -10.48 -5.38 25.05
C GLU A 44 -9.32 -5.34 24.05
N ASN A 45 -8.12 -5.34 24.59
CA ASN A 45 -6.89 -5.31 23.79
C ASN A 45 -6.70 -4.02 23.00
N PHE A 46 -7.42 -2.95 23.36
CA PHE A 46 -7.29 -1.67 22.66
C PHE A 46 -5.83 -1.23 22.57
N PHE A 47 -5.12 -1.15 23.70
CA PHE A 47 -3.76 -0.62 23.72
C PHE A 47 -2.81 -1.47 22.88
N GLU A 48 -2.92 -2.78 23.00
CA GLU A 48 -2.06 -3.70 22.29
C GLU A 48 -2.25 -3.61 20.77
N LEU A 49 -3.51 -3.62 20.35
CA LEU A 49 -3.84 -3.57 18.92
C LEU A 49 -3.57 -2.18 18.34
N HIS A 50 -3.88 -1.12 19.09
CA HIS A 50 -3.58 0.25 18.68
C HIS A 50 -2.09 0.42 18.35
N VAL A 51 -1.22 -0.08 19.23
CA VAL A 51 0.24 -0.03 19.03
C VAL A 51 0.67 -0.90 17.85
N LYS A 52 0.12 -2.10 17.73
CA LYS A 52 0.47 -3.02 16.63
C LYS A 52 0.05 -2.46 15.28
N PHE A 53 -1.12 -1.86 15.19
CA PHE A 53 -1.55 -1.22 13.95
C PHE A 53 -0.68 -0.01 13.60
N GLU A 54 -0.20 0.72 14.60
CA GLU A 54 0.73 1.82 14.38
C GLU A 54 2.07 1.31 13.83
N GLU A 55 2.61 0.25 14.39
CA GLU A 55 3.83 -0.38 13.89
C GLU A 55 3.64 -0.82 12.43
N LEU A 56 2.49 -1.42 12.13
CA LEU A 56 2.20 -1.92 10.79
C LEU A 56 2.07 -0.77 9.78
N TYR A 57 1.30 0.27 10.08
CA TYR A 57 1.15 1.35 9.10
C TYR A 57 2.44 2.16 8.93
N THR A 58 3.26 2.24 9.97
CA THR A 58 4.57 2.90 9.87
C THR A 58 5.48 2.12 8.91
N ASP A 59 5.49 0.80 9.02
CA ASP A 59 6.25 -0.04 8.10
C ASP A 59 5.70 0.04 6.68
N LEU A 60 4.39 0.05 6.52
CA LEU A 60 3.75 0.20 5.21
C LEU A 60 4.11 1.53 4.57
N GLN A 61 4.20 2.60 5.35
CA GLN A 61 4.60 3.92 4.85
C GLN A 61 6.00 3.88 4.24
N LEU A 62 6.92 3.19 4.88
CA LEU A 62 8.28 3.02 4.36
C LEU A 62 8.28 2.20 3.06
N LYS A 63 7.49 1.14 3.01
CA LYS A 63 7.40 0.29 1.82
C LYS A 63 6.73 1.00 0.64
N ILE A 64 5.73 1.83 0.91
CA ILE A 64 5.10 2.66 -0.10
C ILE A 64 6.15 3.55 -0.78
N ASP A 65 7.00 4.18 0.01
CA ASP A 65 8.07 5.04 -0.48
C ASP A 65 9.08 4.24 -1.32
N GLU A 66 9.49 3.08 -0.83
CA GLU A 66 10.42 2.21 -1.55
C GLU A 66 9.87 1.79 -2.91
N VAL A 67 8.61 1.38 -2.96
CA VAL A 67 7.98 0.95 -4.22
C VAL A 67 7.86 2.12 -5.18
N ALA A 68 7.46 3.30 -4.71
CA ALA A 68 7.36 4.48 -5.55
C ALA A 68 8.73 4.86 -6.14
N GLU A 69 9.78 4.79 -5.35
CA GLU A 69 11.14 5.09 -5.81
C GLU A 69 11.64 4.06 -6.83
N ARG A 70 11.26 2.79 -6.67
CA ARG A 70 11.57 1.76 -7.67
C ARG A 70 10.91 2.04 -9.01
N ILE A 71 9.67 2.51 -8.98
CA ILE A 71 8.96 2.90 -10.21
C ILE A 71 9.71 4.03 -10.91
N LEU A 72 10.19 5.03 -10.14
CA LEU A 72 11.01 6.11 -10.70
C LEU A 72 12.30 5.58 -11.31
N THR A 73 12.96 4.65 -10.65
CA THR A 73 14.19 4.03 -11.16
C THR A 73 13.97 3.35 -12.50
N LEU A 74 12.79 2.79 -12.73
CA LEU A 74 12.44 2.16 -14.01
C LEU A 74 12.08 3.16 -15.09
N GLY A 75 12.08 4.45 -14.79
CA GLY A 75 11.75 5.51 -15.74
C GLY A 75 10.25 5.74 -15.89
N HIS A 76 9.46 5.31 -14.94
CA HIS A 76 8.01 5.48 -14.96
C HIS A 76 7.54 6.38 -13.82
N THR A 77 6.30 6.80 -13.89
CA THR A 77 5.70 7.68 -12.88
C THR A 77 4.90 6.85 -11.88
N PRO A 78 5.23 6.90 -10.59
CA PRO A 78 4.38 6.25 -9.59
C PRO A 78 3.04 6.98 -9.51
N ASP A 79 1.95 6.21 -9.43
CA ASP A 79 0.63 6.77 -9.24
C ASP A 79 0.60 7.58 -7.94
N HIS A 80 -0.10 8.72 -7.98
CA HIS A 80 -0.09 9.65 -6.85
C HIS A 80 -1.43 10.36 -6.66
N SER A 81 -2.52 9.67 -6.99
CA SER A 81 -3.87 10.16 -6.72
C SER A 81 -4.71 9.06 -6.10
N PHE A 82 -5.63 9.42 -5.22
CA PHE A 82 -6.53 8.45 -4.61
C PHE A 82 -7.41 7.75 -5.65
N THR A 83 -7.83 8.48 -6.67
CA THR A 83 -8.63 7.89 -7.76
C THR A 83 -7.88 6.76 -8.44
N ASP A 84 -6.60 6.97 -8.75
CA ASP A 84 -5.79 5.93 -9.37
C ASP A 84 -5.57 4.74 -8.44
N TYR A 85 -5.32 4.99 -7.15
CA TYR A 85 -5.14 3.93 -6.19
C TYR A 85 -6.39 3.06 -6.06
N LEU A 86 -7.56 3.68 -5.96
CA LEU A 86 -8.81 2.95 -5.83
C LEU A 86 -9.15 2.16 -7.10
N ARG A 87 -8.86 2.73 -8.26
CA ARG A 87 -9.09 2.03 -9.53
C ARG A 87 -8.19 0.82 -9.71
N ASN A 88 -6.92 0.94 -9.32
CA ASN A 88 -5.90 -0.08 -9.59
C ASN A 88 -5.76 -1.10 -8.45
N ALA A 89 -6.16 -0.76 -7.24
CA ALA A 89 -6.03 -1.67 -6.11
C ALA A 89 -6.96 -2.86 -6.23
N LYS A 90 -6.47 -4.01 -5.77
CA LYS A 90 -7.27 -5.24 -5.67
C LYS A 90 -7.78 -5.47 -4.26
N ILE A 91 -7.25 -4.71 -3.30
CA ILE A 91 -7.70 -4.70 -1.90
C ILE A 91 -8.84 -3.70 -1.76
N GLN A 92 -9.87 -4.08 -1.01
CA GLN A 92 -11.02 -3.21 -0.77
C GLN A 92 -10.81 -2.34 0.47
N GLU A 93 -11.44 -1.17 0.46
CA GLU A 93 -11.48 -0.30 1.62
C GLU A 93 -12.32 -0.94 2.74
N ASN A 94 -11.83 -0.81 3.99
CA ASN A 94 -12.52 -1.29 5.18
C ASN A 94 -12.93 -0.08 6.02
N LYS A 95 -14.22 0.18 6.07
CA LYS A 95 -14.80 1.34 6.74
C LYS A 95 -15.47 0.94 8.04
N ASN A 96 -15.34 1.80 9.06
CA ASN A 96 -16.09 1.67 10.31
C ASN A 96 -15.85 0.36 11.08
N VAL A 97 -14.64 -0.18 10.97
CA VAL A 97 -14.24 -1.37 11.72
C VAL A 97 -13.71 -0.93 13.07
N SER A 98 -14.38 -1.35 14.16
CA SER A 98 -13.96 -1.00 15.52
C SER A 98 -13.70 -2.24 16.39
N ASN A 99 -13.99 -3.44 15.88
CA ASN A 99 -13.76 -4.70 16.58
C ASN A 99 -12.36 -5.22 16.24
N GLY A 100 -11.54 -5.48 17.27
CA GLY A 100 -10.16 -5.90 17.07
C GLY A 100 -10.01 -7.19 16.29
N ARG A 101 -10.89 -8.17 16.55
CA ARG A 101 -10.84 -9.45 15.86
C ARG A 101 -11.14 -9.27 14.37
N GLU A 102 -12.14 -8.47 14.05
CA GLU A 102 -12.49 -8.17 12.65
C GLU A 102 -11.37 -7.42 11.94
N ALA A 103 -10.75 -6.44 12.61
CA ALA A 103 -9.64 -5.68 12.06
C ALA A 103 -8.46 -6.60 11.72
N VAL A 104 -8.09 -7.50 12.62
CA VAL A 104 -7.00 -8.46 12.38
C VAL A 104 -7.35 -9.38 11.22
N LYS A 105 -8.59 -9.87 11.19
CA LYS A 105 -9.06 -10.74 10.10
C LYS A 105 -8.96 -10.05 8.74
N ASN A 106 -9.28 -8.77 8.67
CA ASN A 106 -9.25 -8.02 7.41
C ASN A 106 -7.84 -7.76 6.90
N ILE A 107 -6.83 -7.79 7.79
CA ILE A 107 -5.43 -7.67 7.38
C ILE A 107 -4.90 -9.00 6.84
N LEU A 108 -5.30 -10.10 7.43
CA LEU A 108 -4.86 -11.42 7.02
C LEU A 108 -5.61 -11.89 5.78
#